data_b92770e0f284ca8ed2f21c497b13d107
#
_entry.id   b92770e0f284ca8ed2f21c497b13d107
#
_cell.length_a   1.000
_cell.length_b   1.000
_cell.length_c   1.000
_cell.angle_alpha   90.00
_cell.angle_beta   90.00
_cell.angle_gamma   90.00
#
_symmetry.space_group_name_H-M   'P 1'
#
loop_
_entity.id
_entity.type
_entity.pdbx_description
1 polymer ?
#
loop_
_entity_poly.entity_id
_entity_poly.type
_entity_poly.pdbx_seq_one_letter_code
_entity_poly.pdbx_strand_id
1 'polypeptide(L)'
;MKKSLLFLLLFVAFQVSAQEFHFIPKIGLNMANITNSDGSMKPGLNIGVAGEVMMTERLAIEPGIFYSMQGTKDKESGTTMKIKNDYLNIPVLFKGYVYEGFNLFAGPQLGFKVSSKIKASQSGTSVSTSEGSDLFKTVDFSIVLGAGYQSPMGFLVSLNYNIGLTNTINKDKFSSLLGTTVDETCRNGVLQLNVGWRF
;
A
#
# COMPACT_ATOMS: atom_id res chain seq x y z
N MET A 1 -17.66 24.51 -2.93
CA MET A 1 -16.64 23.65 -2.33
C MET A 1 -15.91 22.76 -3.36
N LYS A 2 -16.57 21.98 -4.24
CA LYS A 2 -15.87 21.10 -5.25
C LYS A 2 -15.02 21.89 -6.27
N LYS A 3 -15.48 23.04 -6.70
CA LYS A 3 -14.75 23.93 -7.65
C LYS A 3 -13.53 24.59 -7.02
N SER A 4 -13.60 24.94 -5.73
CA SER A 4 -12.45 25.52 -4.99
C SER A 4 -11.32 24.52 -4.76
N LEU A 5 -11.67 23.23 -4.55
CA LEU A 5 -10.68 22.16 -4.43
C LEU A 5 -9.96 21.89 -5.75
N LEU A 6 -10.69 21.97 -6.88
CA LEU A 6 -10.12 21.83 -8.22
C LEU A 6 -9.18 22.99 -8.56
N PHE A 7 -9.54 24.24 -8.16
CA PHE A 7 -8.67 25.40 -8.32
C PHE A 7 -7.42 25.34 -7.46
N LEU A 8 -7.53 24.82 -6.23
CA LEU A 8 -6.37 24.59 -5.35
C LEU A 8 -5.41 23.55 -5.94
N LEU A 9 -5.95 22.44 -6.49
CA LEU A 9 -5.17 21.41 -7.17
C LEU A 9 -4.49 21.94 -8.44
N LEU A 10 -5.18 22.75 -9.24
CA LEU A 10 -4.60 23.43 -10.41
C LEU A 10 -3.52 24.45 -10.00
N PHE A 11 -3.71 25.21 -8.92
CA PHE A 11 -2.74 26.18 -8.45
C PHE A 11 -1.44 25.52 -7.95
N VAL A 12 -1.56 24.36 -7.26
CA VAL A 12 -0.41 23.54 -6.87
C VAL A 12 0.31 22.97 -8.10
N ALA A 13 -0.41 22.59 -9.14
CA ALA A 13 0.18 22.08 -10.39
C ALA A 13 0.98 23.16 -11.17
N PHE A 14 0.59 24.43 -11.10
CA PHE A 14 1.30 25.52 -11.77
C PHE A 14 2.63 25.92 -11.09
N GLN A 15 2.81 25.63 -9.81
CA GLN A 15 4.07 25.91 -9.10
C GLN A 15 5.18 24.90 -9.42
N VAL A 16 4.84 23.77 -10.04
CA VAL A 16 5.79 22.68 -10.36
C VAL A 16 6.68 23.03 -11.58
N SER A 17 6.34 24.05 -12.36
CA SER A 17 7.07 24.38 -13.61
C SER A 17 8.51 24.87 -13.42
N ALA A 18 8.94 25.15 -12.19
CA ALA A 18 10.32 25.60 -11.88
C ALA A 18 11.12 24.55 -11.08
N GLN A 19 10.52 23.39 -10.79
CA GLN A 19 11.15 22.31 -9.99
C GLN A 19 11.48 21.13 -10.90
N GLU A 20 12.59 20.46 -10.62
CA GLU A 20 12.95 19.23 -11.32
C GLU A 20 11.91 18.15 -11.01
N PHE A 21 11.12 17.80 -12.02
CA PHE A 21 10.14 16.73 -11.95
C PHE A 21 10.70 15.46 -12.60
N HIS A 22 10.63 14.36 -11.87
CA HIS A 22 11.07 13.07 -12.35
C HIS A 22 9.93 12.06 -12.34
N PHE A 23 9.75 11.35 -13.43
CA PHE A 23 8.80 10.25 -13.53
C PHE A 23 9.47 8.92 -13.12
N ILE A 24 8.81 8.15 -12.26
CA ILE A 24 9.41 6.95 -11.66
C ILE A 24 8.43 5.78 -11.73
N PRO A 25 8.47 4.94 -12.78
CA PRO A 25 7.83 3.63 -12.72
C PRO A 25 8.54 2.74 -11.71
N LYS A 26 7.74 1.99 -10.92
CA LYS A 26 8.22 1.07 -9.88
C LYS A 26 7.48 -0.26 -9.96
N ILE A 27 8.23 -1.33 -9.71
CA ILE A 27 7.69 -2.67 -9.48
C ILE A 27 8.33 -3.24 -8.23
N GLY A 28 7.58 -4.02 -7.47
CA GLY A 28 8.09 -4.57 -6.21
C GLY A 28 7.36 -5.80 -5.73
N LEU A 29 7.89 -6.35 -4.66
CA LEU A 29 7.33 -7.47 -3.92
C LEU A 29 6.78 -6.97 -2.59
N ASN A 30 5.57 -7.40 -2.28
CA ASN A 30 4.92 -7.19 -0.99
C ASN A 30 5.03 -8.46 -0.14
N MET A 31 5.27 -8.28 1.14
CA MET A 31 5.00 -9.26 2.18
C MET A 31 3.96 -8.65 3.12
N ALA A 32 2.70 -9.01 2.89
CA ALA A 32 1.58 -8.46 3.63
C ALA A 32 1.13 -9.40 4.74
N ASN A 33 0.78 -8.83 5.90
CA ASN A 33 0.13 -9.53 7.00
C ASN A 33 -0.94 -8.62 7.61
N ILE A 34 -1.91 -9.25 8.27
CA ILE A 34 -2.91 -8.55 9.10
C ILE A 34 -2.47 -8.71 10.56
N THR A 35 -2.25 -7.60 11.25
CA THR A 35 -1.89 -7.60 12.68
C THR A 35 -3.02 -8.21 13.50
N ASN A 36 -2.69 -8.93 14.57
CA ASN A 36 -3.63 -9.67 15.42
C ASN A 36 -4.40 -10.78 14.69
N SER A 37 -3.80 -11.35 13.62
CA SER A 37 -4.25 -12.60 13.02
C SER A 37 -3.11 -13.63 13.09
N ASP A 38 -3.44 -14.88 13.33
CA ASP A 38 -2.48 -16.00 13.34
C ASP A 38 -1.95 -16.34 11.92
N GLY A 39 -2.30 -15.50 10.94
CA GLY A 39 -1.92 -15.68 9.54
C GLY A 39 -0.46 -15.36 9.25
N SER A 40 0.12 -16.14 8.34
CA SER A 40 1.47 -15.92 7.83
C SER A 40 1.51 -14.83 6.76
N MET A 41 2.66 -14.18 6.61
CA MET A 41 2.91 -13.20 5.55
C MET A 41 2.59 -13.78 4.17
N LYS A 42 1.80 -13.06 3.40
CA LYS A 42 1.46 -13.43 2.03
C LYS A 42 2.27 -12.62 1.04
N PRO A 43 3.03 -13.28 0.14
CA PRO A 43 3.70 -12.58 -0.94
C PRO A 43 2.68 -12.03 -1.95
N GLY A 44 2.95 -10.84 -2.46
CA GLY A 44 2.17 -10.15 -3.48
C GLY A 44 3.05 -9.27 -4.35
N LEU A 45 2.46 -8.68 -5.38
CA LEU A 45 3.11 -7.73 -6.26
C LEU A 45 2.66 -6.31 -5.95
N ASN A 46 3.58 -5.37 -6.16
CA ASN A 46 3.34 -3.94 -6.15
C ASN A 46 3.82 -3.37 -7.48
N ILE A 47 2.96 -2.66 -8.19
CA ILE A 47 3.31 -2.05 -9.47
C ILE A 47 2.62 -0.70 -9.60
N GLY A 48 3.34 0.30 -10.06
CA GLY A 48 2.78 1.63 -10.24
C GLY A 48 3.80 2.65 -10.71
N VAL A 49 3.39 3.89 -10.59
CA VAL A 49 4.19 5.04 -10.99
C VAL A 49 4.18 6.08 -9.87
N ALA A 50 5.28 6.82 -9.77
CA ALA A 50 5.40 7.98 -8.91
C ALA A 50 5.96 9.16 -9.71
N GLY A 51 5.68 10.36 -9.21
CA GLY A 51 6.33 11.58 -9.66
C GLY A 51 7.15 12.13 -8.51
N GLU A 52 8.42 12.40 -8.72
CA GLU A 52 9.27 13.03 -7.72
C GLU A 52 9.46 14.50 -8.06
N VAL A 53 9.21 15.37 -7.11
CA VAL A 53 9.41 16.81 -7.20
C VAL A 53 10.48 17.20 -6.19
N MET A 54 11.63 17.67 -6.67
CA MET A 54 12.70 18.17 -5.82
C MET A 54 12.31 19.55 -5.27
N MET A 55 12.19 19.66 -3.94
CA MET A 55 11.93 20.94 -3.27
C MET A 55 13.22 21.69 -2.95
N THR A 56 14.27 20.94 -2.66
CA THR A 56 15.64 21.41 -2.44
C THR A 56 16.61 20.35 -2.97
N GLU A 57 17.90 20.62 -2.96
CA GLU A 57 18.94 19.62 -3.35
C GLU A 57 18.86 18.31 -2.56
N ARG A 58 18.22 18.31 -1.38
CA ARG A 58 18.16 17.16 -0.48
C ARG A 58 16.76 16.72 -0.09
N LEU A 59 15.73 17.50 -0.43
CA LEU A 59 14.35 17.20 -0.05
C LEU A 59 13.48 17.09 -1.29
N ALA A 60 12.67 16.04 -1.34
CA ALA A 60 11.71 15.81 -2.40
C ALA A 60 10.34 15.38 -1.85
N ILE A 61 9.30 15.59 -2.64
CA ILE A 61 7.98 14.99 -2.44
C ILE A 61 7.74 14.01 -3.58
N GLU A 62 7.30 12.81 -3.24
CA GLU A 62 7.01 11.75 -4.20
C GLU A 62 5.56 11.29 -4.04
N PRO A 63 4.57 11.92 -4.71
CA PRO A 63 3.25 11.34 -4.90
C PRO A 63 3.30 10.16 -5.88
N GLY A 64 2.43 9.17 -5.66
CA GLY A 64 2.38 8.00 -6.54
C GLY A 64 1.01 7.34 -6.59
N ILE A 65 0.87 6.40 -7.52
CA ILE A 65 -0.28 5.52 -7.63
C ILE A 65 0.20 4.09 -7.92
N PHE A 66 -0.22 3.13 -7.09
CA PHE A 66 0.26 1.75 -7.13
C PHE A 66 -0.89 0.76 -7.00
N TYR A 67 -0.88 -0.26 -7.83
CA TYR A 67 -1.66 -1.46 -7.62
C TYR A 67 -0.87 -2.41 -6.72
N SER A 68 -1.46 -2.77 -5.59
CA SER A 68 -0.79 -3.52 -4.52
C SER A 68 -1.59 -4.75 -4.15
N MET A 69 -1.04 -5.93 -4.43
CA MET A 69 -1.62 -7.21 -4.02
C MET A 69 -1.24 -7.49 -2.56
N GLN A 70 -2.24 -7.58 -1.68
CA GLN A 70 -2.07 -7.78 -0.25
C GLN A 70 -2.92 -8.95 0.26
N GLY A 71 -2.93 -9.15 1.56
CA GLY A 71 -3.77 -10.13 2.24
C GLY A 71 -2.98 -11.00 3.21
N THR A 72 -3.61 -12.09 3.66
CA THR A 72 -2.99 -13.05 4.59
C THR A 72 -3.22 -14.47 4.12
N LYS A 73 -2.41 -15.39 4.64
CA LYS A 73 -2.52 -16.83 4.41
C LYS A 73 -2.49 -17.52 5.76
N ASP A 74 -3.47 -18.35 5.99
CA ASP A 74 -3.54 -19.22 7.15
C ASP A 74 -3.52 -20.68 6.74
N LYS A 75 -2.87 -21.52 7.57
CA LYS A 75 -2.82 -22.97 7.39
C LYS A 75 -3.17 -23.63 8.71
N GLU A 76 -4.34 -24.21 8.78
CA GLU A 76 -4.81 -24.94 9.94
C GLU A 76 -5.29 -26.34 9.53
N SER A 77 -4.79 -27.37 10.23
CA SER A 77 -5.25 -28.77 10.09
C SER A 77 -5.43 -29.28 8.65
N GLY A 78 -4.46 -28.97 7.75
CA GLY A 78 -4.52 -29.45 6.35
C GLY A 78 -5.37 -28.59 5.40
N THR A 79 -6.07 -27.60 5.92
CA THR A 79 -6.81 -26.61 5.13
C THR A 79 -5.98 -25.33 5.00
N THR A 80 -5.85 -24.80 3.78
CA THR A 80 -5.19 -23.54 3.53
C THR A 80 -6.25 -22.48 3.18
N MET A 81 -6.41 -21.49 4.04
CA MET A 81 -7.22 -20.30 3.77
C MET A 81 -6.31 -19.17 3.29
N LYS A 82 -6.67 -18.54 2.17
CA LYS A 82 -5.99 -17.37 1.61
C LYS A 82 -6.99 -16.24 1.43
N ILE A 83 -6.75 -15.15 2.11
CA ILE A 83 -7.47 -13.90 1.88
C ILE A 83 -6.60 -13.06 0.94
N LYS A 84 -7.17 -12.66 -0.18
CA LYS A 84 -6.53 -11.78 -1.16
C LYS A 84 -7.29 -10.46 -1.17
N ASN A 85 -6.60 -9.38 -0.82
CA ASN A 85 -7.13 -8.02 -0.91
C ASN A 85 -6.20 -7.21 -1.80
N ASP A 86 -6.70 -6.76 -2.92
CA ASP A 86 -5.93 -5.92 -3.83
C ASP A 86 -6.36 -4.47 -3.65
N TYR A 87 -5.37 -3.59 -3.56
CA TYR A 87 -5.57 -2.16 -3.29
C TYR A 87 -4.99 -1.30 -4.40
N LEU A 88 -5.65 -0.19 -4.65
CA LEU A 88 -5.07 0.96 -5.33
C LEU A 88 -4.57 1.93 -4.26
N ASN A 89 -3.25 2.03 -4.13
CA ASN A 89 -2.59 2.85 -3.12
C ASN A 89 -2.13 4.17 -3.71
N ILE A 90 -2.38 5.26 -2.98
CA ILE A 90 -1.97 6.62 -3.32
C ILE A 90 -1.11 7.15 -2.17
N PRO A 91 0.20 6.87 -2.18
CA PRO A 91 1.14 7.46 -1.23
C PRO A 91 1.51 8.89 -1.62
N VAL A 92 1.84 9.69 -0.60
CA VAL A 92 2.55 10.97 -0.75
C VAL A 92 3.74 10.90 0.20
N LEU A 93 4.93 10.69 -0.34
CA LEU A 93 6.14 10.45 0.43
C LEU A 93 7.00 11.71 0.46
N PHE A 94 7.49 12.07 1.64
CA PHE A 94 8.52 13.06 1.86
C PHE A 94 9.86 12.33 1.93
N LYS A 95 10.79 12.68 1.03
CA LYS A 95 12.09 12.03 0.89
C LYS A 95 13.20 12.99 1.30
N GLY A 96 14.12 12.51 2.11
CA GLY A 96 15.35 13.19 2.46
C GLY A 96 16.55 12.43 1.92
N TYR A 97 17.33 13.06 1.03
CA TYR A 97 18.58 12.51 0.52
C TYR A 97 19.70 12.79 1.52
N VAL A 98 20.22 11.73 2.13
CA VAL A 98 21.21 11.83 3.22
C VAL A 98 22.63 11.85 2.67
N TYR A 99 22.94 10.93 1.73
CA TYR A 99 24.28 10.79 1.15
C TYR A 99 24.21 10.06 -0.18
N GLU A 100 24.84 10.61 -1.24
CA GLU A 100 25.08 9.99 -2.57
C GLU A 100 23.95 9.08 -3.10
N GLY A 101 22.71 9.59 -3.15
CA GLY A 101 21.55 8.83 -3.61
C GLY A 101 20.85 8.00 -2.53
N PHE A 102 21.45 7.84 -1.36
CA PHE A 102 20.78 7.26 -0.20
C PHE A 102 19.72 8.21 0.32
N ASN A 103 18.48 7.70 0.49
CA ASN A 103 17.37 8.50 0.97
C ASN A 103 16.55 7.75 2.02
N LEU A 104 16.00 8.52 2.93
CA LEU A 104 14.98 8.09 3.88
C LEU A 104 13.67 8.75 3.47
N PHE A 105 12.57 8.04 3.63
CA PHE A 105 11.28 8.60 3.29
C PHE A 105 10.19 8.16 4.25
N ALA A 106 9.22 9.05 4.42
CA ALA A 106 8.02 8.79 5.20
C ALA A 106 6.84 9.55 4.60
N GLY A 107 5.63 9.05 4.80
CA GLY A 107 4.44 9.77 4.37
C GLY A 107 3.15 9.03 4.53
N PRO A 108 2.02 9.73 4.39
CA PRO A 108 0.70 9.12 4.40
C PRO A 108 0.42 8.37 3.10
N GLN A 109 -0.41 7.34 3.20
CA GLN A 109 -0.92 6.58 2.06
C GLN A 109 -2.40 6.32 2.25
N LEU A 110 -3.17 6.60 1.20
CA LEU A 110 -4.56 6.17 1.06
C LEU A 110 -4.61 4.91 0.19
N GLY A 111 -5.31 3.88 0.67
CA GLY A 111 -5.56 2.65 -0.04
C GLY A 111 -7.04 2.49 -0.35
N PHE A 112 -7.37 2.21 -1.59
CA PHE A 112 -8.73 1.86 -2.02
C PHE A 112 -8.76 0.39 -2.39
N LYS A 113 -9.57 -0.40 -1.68
CA LYS A 113 -9.74 -1.82 -1.99
C LYS A 113 -10.48 -1.97 -3.33
N VAL A 114 -9.81 -2.60 -4.29
CA VAL A 114 -10.37 -2.83 -5.65
C VAL A 114 -10.84 -4.27 -5.85
N SER A 115 -10.29 -5.22 -5.09
CA SER A 115 -10.69 -6.63 -5.15
C SER A 115 -10.50 -7.31 -3.80
N SER A 116 -11.43 -8.22 -3.45
CA SER A 116 -11.29 -9.08 -2.28
C SER A 116 -11.79 -10.47 -2.65
N LYS A 117 -10.97 -11.51 -2.37
CA LYS A 117 -11.30 -12.91 -2.64
C LYS A 117 -10.82 -13.79 -1.50
N ILE A 118 -11.71 -14.64 -1.02
CA ILE A 118 -11.38 -15.68 -0.04
C ILE A 118 -11.25 -16.99 -0.81
N LYS A 119 -10.12 -17.69 -0.63
CA LYS A 119 -9.87 -19.02 -1.18
C LYS A 119 -9.62 -20.01 -0.06
N ALA A 120 -10.43 -21.04 0.01
CA ALA A 120 -10.18 -22.21 0.85
C ALA A 120 -9.72 -23.36 -0.03
N SER A 121 -8.64 -24.04 0.36
CA SER A 121 -8.10 -25.20 -0.35
C SER A 121 -7.85 -26.32 0.63
N GLN A 122 -8.46 -27.49 0.38
CA GLN A 122 -8.30 -28.71 1.15
C GLN A 122 -8.11 -29.89 0.19
N SER A 123 -7.07 -30.70 0.41
CA SER A 123 -6.80 -31.96 -0.33
C SER A 123 -6.96 -31.88 -1.85
N GLY A 124 -6.46 -30.79 -2.48
CA GLY A 124 -6.50 -30.62 -3.94
C GLY A 124 -7.77 -29.97 -4.50
N THR A 125 -8.81 -29.80 -3.70
CA THR A 125 -10.02 -29.08 -4.08
C THR A 125 -9.93 -27.64 -3.59
N SER A 126 -10.13 -26.67 -4.49
CA SER A 126 -10.11 -25.23 -4.15
C SER A 126 -11.47 -24.61 -4.42
N VAL A 127 -12.05 -24.00 -3.40
CA VAL A 127 -13.27 -23.18 -3.52
C VAL A 127 -12.86 -21.72 -3.35
N SER A 128 -13.33 -20.86 -4.25
CA SER A 128 -13.12 -19.42 -4.14
C SER A 128 -14.46 -18.70 -4.16
N THR A 129 -14.67 -17.80 -3.19
CA THR A 129 -15.84 -16.96 -3.13
C THR A 129 -15.45 -15.48 -3.04
N SER A 130 -16.25 -14.63 -3.64
CA SER A 130 -16.13 -13.17 -3.52
C SER A 130 -17.14 -12.59 -2.52
N GLU A 131 -18.01 -13.40 -1.95
CA GLU A 131 -19.10 -12.98 -1.05
C GLU A 131 -18.62 -12.37 0.28
N GLY A 132 -17.33 -12.58 0.65
CA GLY A 132 -16.72 -11.95 1.81
C GLY A 132 -16.13 -10.54 1.58
N SER A 133 -16.30 -9.96 0.39
CA SER A 133 -15.71 -8.66 0.07
C SER A 133 -16.23 -7.52 0.95
N ASP A 134 -17.48 -7.61 1.39
CA ASP A 134 -18.17 -6.60 2.19
C ASP A 134 -17.74 -6.59 3.67
N LEU A 135 -17.03 -7.63 4.11
CA LEU A 135 -16.50 -7.73 5.47
C LEU A 135 -15.26 -6.83 5.66
N PHE A 136 -14.63 -6.41 4.59
CA PHE A 136 -13.44 -5.54 4.62
C PHE A 136 -13.79 -4.12 4.20
N LYS A 137 -13.22 -3.14 4.91
CA LYS A 137 -13.40 -1.72 4.58
C LYS A 137 -12.84 -1.41 3.19
N THR A 138 -13.51 -0.50 2.50
CA THR A 138 -13.14 -0.07 1.14
C THR A 138 -11.94 0.88 1.14
N VAL A 139 -11.78 1.65 2.23
CA VAL A 139 -10.71 2.65 2.35
C VAL A 139 -9.81 2.27 3.50
N ASP A 140 -8.52 2.26 3.26
CA ASP A 140 -7.45 2.04 4.23
C ASP A 140 -6.53 3.25 4.28
N PHE A 141 -6.14 3.65 5.49
CA PHE A 141 -5.18 4.72 5.72
C PHE A 141 -3.96 4.14 6.41
N SER A 142 -2.79 4.44 5.89
CA SER A 142 -1.51 3.94 6.42
C SER A 142 -0.43 5.00 6.39
N ILE A 143 0.61 4.77 7.19
CA ILE A 143 1.87 5.52 7.15
C ILE A 143 2.92 4.61 6.53
N VAL A 144 3.64 5.15 5.56
CA VAL A 144 4.79 4.51 4.91
C VAL A 144 6.06 5.04 5.55
N LEU A 145 6.96 4.15 5.94
CA LEU A 145 8.31 4.47 6.40
C LEU A 145 9.30 3.62 5.61
N GLY A 146 10.37 4.22 5.10
CA GLY A 146 11.32 3.45 4.31
C GLY A 146 12.65 4.15 4.06
N ALA A 147 13.52 3.37 3.44
CA ALA A 147 14.82 3.81 2.96
C ALA A 147 15.03 3.33 1.52
N GLY A 148 15.79 4.07 0.76
CA GLY A 148 16.10 3.75 -0.61
C GLY A 148 17.47 4.21 -1.04
N TYR A 149 17.89 3.67 -2.15
CA TYR A 149 19.08 4.11 -2.87
C TYR A 149 18.70 4.42 -4.31
N GLN A 150 19.16 5.54 -4.80
CA GLN A 150 18.96 6.01 -6.16
C GLN A 150 20.31 6.26 -6.81
N SER A 151 20.61 5.48 -7.84
CA SER A 151 21.84 5.64 -8.62
C SER A 151 21.79 6.91 -9.47
N PRO A 152 22.94 7.56 -9.74
CA PRO A 152 23.04 8.65 -10.71
C PRO A 152 22.55 8.28 -12.11
N MET A 153 22.55 7.00 -12.47
CA MET A 153 22.04 6.50 -13.76
C MET A 153 20.51 6.39 -13.81
N GLY A 154 19.80 6.66 -12.71
CA GLY A 154 18.34 6.60 -12.63
C GLY A 154 17.77 5.32 -11.99
N PHE A 155 18.55 4.25 -11.85
CA PHE A 155 18.10 3.03 -11.16
C PHE A 155 17.86 3.32 -9.68
N LEU A 156 16.75 2.79 -9.15
CA LEU A 156 16.44 2.90 -7.72
C LEU A 156 16.00 1.57 -7.13
N VAL A 157 16.33 1.38 -5.86
CA VAL A 157 15.83 0.30 -5.02
C VAL A 157 15.34 0.92 -3.70
N SER A 158 14.22 0.42 -3.18
CA SER A 158 13.71 0.89 -1.89
C SER A 158 13.08 -0.23 -1.09
N LEU A 159 13.25 -0.15 0.22
CA LEU A 159 12.61 -1.00 1.21
C LEU A 159 11.75 -0.13 2.11
N ASN A 160 10.47 -0.46 2.25
CA ASN A 160 9.56 0.28 3.11
C ASN A 160 8.59 -0.64 3.85
N TYR A 161 8.11 -0.13 4.97
CA TYR A 161 7.06 -0.75 5.75
C TYR A 161 5.85 0.18 5.82
N ASN A 162 4.68 -0.35 5.45
CA ASN A 162 3.42 0.37 5.50
C ASN A 162 2.66 -0.06 6.76
N ILE A 163 2.45 0.89 7.65
CA ILE A 163 1.76 0.70 8.93
C ILE A 163 0.31 1.11 8.74
N GLY A 164 -0.61 0.16 8.68
CA GLY A 164 -2.05 0.43 8.62
C GLY A 164 -2.53 1.09 9.92
N LEU A 165 -3.25 2.19 9.79
CA LEU A 165 -3.84 2.92 10.91
C LEU A 165 -5.34 2.62 11.07
N THR A 166 -6.00 2.28 9.97
CA THR A 166 -7.42 1.94 9.97
C THR A 166 -7.64 0.45 10.27
N ASN A 167 -8.75 0.16 10.92
CA ASN A 167 -9.20 -1.23 11.06
C ASN A 167 -9.67 -1.75 9.71
N THR A 168 -9.08 -2.84 9.23
CA THR A 168 -9.37 -3.45 7.93
C THR A 168 -10.74 -4.14 7.91
N ILE A 169 -11.23 -4.60 9.08
CA ILE A 169 -12.49 -5.33 9.21
C ILE A 169 -13.63 -4.35 9.51
N ASN A 170 -14.76 -4.56 8.86
CA ASN A 170 -16.01 -3.87 9.19
C ASN A 170 -16.67 -4.58 10.40
N LYS A 171 -16.44 -4.05 11.60
CA LYS A 171 -16.91 -4.64 12.86
C LYS A 171 -18.42 -4.86 12.88
N ASP A 172 -19.20 -3.93 12.34
CA ASP A 172 -20.67 -3.99 12.38
C ASP A 172 -21.20 -5.17 11.56
N LYS A 173 -20.65 -5.36 10.36
CA LYS A 173 -21.04 -6.48 9.46
C LYS A 173 -20.55 -7.82 9.99
N PHE A 174 -19.35 -7.86 10.58
CA PHE A 174 -18.77 -9.07 11.13
C PHE A 174 -19.51 -9.53 12.39
N SER A 175 -19.86 -8.60 13.27
CA SER A 175 -20.66 -8.85 14.46
C SER A 175 -22.08 -9.34 14.12
N SER A 176 -22.69 -8.76 13.10
CA SER A 176 -24.02 -9.17 12.61
C SER A 176 -24.02 -10.60 12.04
N LEU A 177 -22.91 -11.06 11.46
CA LEU A 177 -22.80 -12.40 10.86
C LEU A 177 -22.55 -13.48 11.91
N LEU A 178 -21.75 -13.16 12.94
CA LEU A 178 -21.35 -14.12 14.00
C LEU A 178 -22.20 -14.04 15.27
N GLY A 179 -23.06 -13.03 15.40
CA GLY A 179 -23.86 -12.81 16.61
C GLY A 179 -23.05 -12.44 17.86
N THR A 180 -21.78 -12.06 17.69
CA THR A 180 -20.85 -11.75 18.79
C THR A 180 -20.12 -10.44 18.48
N THR A 181 -19.93 -9.58 19.49
CA THR A 181 -19.16 -8.35 19.34
C THR A 181 -17.65 -8.67 19.22
N VAL A 182 -17.05 -8.31 18.08
CA VAL A 182 -15.61 -8.46 17.85
C VAL A 182 -14.93 -7.12 18.14
N ASP A 183 -14.15 -7.09 19.20
CA ASP A 183 -13.48 -5.86 19.67
C ASP A 183 -12.04 -5.74 19.16
N GLU A 184 -11.52 -6.79 18.50
CA GLU A 184 -10.16 -6.81 18.02
C GLU A 184 -9.95 -5.86 16.84
N THR A 185 -8.84 -5.12 16.88
CA THR A 185 -8.44 -4.19 15.82
C THR A 185 -7.43 -4.89 14.91
N CYS A 186 -7.86 -5.22 13.71
CA CYS A 186 -7.02 -5.82 12.67
C CYS A 186 -6.51 -4.72 11.71
N ARG A 187 -5.20 -4.57 11.59
CA ARG A 187 -4.57 -3.56 10.73
C ARG A 187 -3.67 -4.21 9.69
N ASN A 188 -3.55 -3.60 8.52
CA ASN A 188 -2.62 -4.05 7.51
C ASN A 188 -1.18 -3.68 7.88
N GLY A 189 -0.26 -4.65 7.80
CA GLY A 189 1.17 -4.44 7.85
C GLY A 189 1.79 -4.95 6.55
N VAL A 190 2.51 -4.12 5.80
CA VAL A 190 3.07 -4.53 4.51
C VAL A 190 4.53 -4.11 4.40
N LEU A 191 5.42 -5.09 4.34
CA LEU A 191 6.81 -4.88 3.95
C LEU A 191 6.90 -4.92 2.43
N GLN A 192 7.54 -3.92 1.82
CA GLN A 192 7.68 -3.80 0.37
C GLN A 192 9.12 -3.61 -0.03
N LEU A 193 9.58 -4.39 -0.99
CA LEU A 193 10.84 -4.20 -1.71
C LEU A 193 10.52 -3.78 -3.14
N ASN A 194 10.91 -2.57 -3.53
CA ASN A 194 10.62 -2.03 -4.85
C ASN A 194 11.91 -1.72 -5.60
N VAL A 195 11.86 -1.89 -6.91
CA VAL A 195 12.85 -1.41 -7.86
C VAL A 195 12.15 -0.49 -8.87
N GLY A 196 12.88 0.44 -9.43
CA GLY A 196 12.32 1.38 -10.39
C GLY A 196 13.39 2.13 -11.17
N TRP A 197 12.93 3.02 -12.01
CA TRP A 197 13.80 3.87 -12.83
C TRP A 197 13.30 5.31 -12.79
N ARG A 198 14.20 6.24 -12.53
CA ARG A 198 13.95 7.68 -12.54
C ARG A 198 14.29 8.26 -13.90
N PHE A 199 13.33 8.84 -14.56
CA PHE A 199 13.45 9.54 -15.84
C PHE A 199 13.48 11.06 -15.63
#